data_4bd634c21b70bc7e255751da8e5eb649
#
_entry.id   4bd634c21b70bc7e255751da8e5eb649
#
_cell.length_a   1.000
_cell.length_b   1.000
_cell.length_c   1.000
_cell.angle_alpha   90.00
_cell.angle_beta   90.00
_cell.angle_gamma   90.00
#
_symmetry.space_group_name_H-M   'P 1'
#
loop_
_entity.id
_entity.type
_entity.pdbx_description
1 polymer ?
#
loop_
_entity_poly.entity_id
_entity_poly.type
_entity_poly.pdbx_seq_one_letter_code
_entity_poly.pdbx_strand_id
1 'polypeptide(L)'
;MRQACRVTLLSLTAILALLVKPVFAAQDRTVVASAVVVPAQISKMAFLSSAPVKEVAVKEGDEVTSGQTLVVLSVPELEYAVIASEAVLHSAQANAEIQRYRRVKDRRNGRVFFDVVPPEVRQKADAEVVSAQAALEIAQAVLAQSVLVAPYDATVASVNVVPGESVQQNQVVMTLAKLNNLQLETTDLSERDIAKIRLGSPANIFIEASNENITGKVIGISPRANTVGGDVVFKVTIAFDKQPENLLWGMTAEVTIEE
;
A
#
# COMPACT_ATOMS: atom_id res chain seq x y z
N MET A 1 68.49 18.35 64.50
CA MET A 1 67.76 19.11 63.50
C MET A 1 67.73 18.43 62.11
N ARG A 2 67.50 17.11 62.02
CA ARG A 2 67.47 16.37 60.71
C ARG A 2 66.27 15.41 60.54
N GLN A 3 65.31 15.36 61.44
CA GLN A 3 64.13 14.52 61.36
C GLN A 3 62.79 15.24 61.03
N ALA A 4 62.73 16.55 61.13
CA ALA A 4 61.50 17.30 60.89
C ALA A 4 61.21 17.59 59.41
N CYS A 5 62.20 17.43 58.49
CA CYS A 5 62.04 17.77 57.08
C CYS A 5 61.57 16.61 56.15
N ARG A 6 61.47 15.37 56.71
CA ARG A 6 61.06 14.20 55.93
C ARG A 6 59.53 13.87 55.99
N VAL A 7 58.85 14.40 57.02
CA VAL A 7 57.41 14.11 57.22
C VAL A 7 56.52 15.06 56.47
N THR A 8 56.98 16.27 56.15
CA THR A 8 56.18 17.28 55.41
C THR A 8 56.18 17.06 53.90
N LEU A 9 57.16 16.32 53.38
CA LEU A 9 57.22 16.04 51.90
C LEU A 9 56.30 14.86 51.50
N LEU A 10 56.00 13.93 52.40
CA LEU A 10 55.10 12.81 52.15
C LEU A 10 53.61 13.16 52.24
N SER A 11 53.26 14.22 52.93
CA SER A 11 51.88 14.66 53.08
C SER A 11 51.39 15.50 51.87
N LEU A 12 52.33 16.13 51.13
CA LEU A 12 51.94 16.96 50.00
C LEU A 12 51.71 16.17 48.70
N THR A 13 52.29 14.97 48.58
CA THR A 13 52.09 14.08 47.44
C THR A 13 50.82 13.26 47.54
N ALA A 14 50.28 13.04 48.74
CA ALA A 14 49.01 12.30 48.95
C ALA A 14 47.78 13.14 48.65
N ILE A 15 47.84 14.47 48.71
CA ILE A 15 46.71 15.37 48.46
C ILE A 15 46.50 15.66 46.96
N LEU A 16 47.55 15.52 46.14
CA LEU A 16 47.46 15.78 44.67
C LEU A 16 46.85 14.60 43.92
N ALA A 17 46.79 13.41 44.46
CA ALA A 17 46.23 12.22 43.84
C ALA A 17 44.70 12.10 43.91
N LEU A 18 43.98 12.98 44.69
CA LEU A 18 42.53 12.89 44.91
C LEU A 18 41.71 13.77 43.96
N LEU A 19 42.29 14.54 43.04
CA LEU A 19 41.61 15.48 42.18
C LEU A 19 41.44 15.03 40.69
N VAL A 20 41.90 13.83 40.35
CA VAL A 20 41.60 13.28 39.05
C VAL A 20 40.23 12.60 39.11
N LYS A 21 39.17 13.35 38.88
CA LYS A 21 37.87 12.74 38.55
C LYS A 21 38.06 11.97 37.23
N PRO A 22 37.74 10.64 37.21
CA PRO A 22 37.72 9.96 35.92
C PRO A 22 36.62 10.63 35.09
N VAL A 23 37.03 11.31 34.06
CA VAL A 23 36.13 11.65 32.94
C VAL A 23 35.74 10.34 32.31
N PHE A 24 34.63 9.76 32.70
CA PHE A 24 33.93 8.77 31.93
C PHE A 24 33.55 9.49 30.65
N ALA A 25 34.32 9.32 29.59
CA ALA A 25 33.84 9.59 28.26
C ALA A 25 32.59 8.73 28.09
N ALA A 26 31.43 9.40 28.01
CA ALA A 26 30.21 8.75 27.55
C ALA A 26 30.56 8.20 26.16
N GLN A 27 30.70 6.89 26.05
CA GLN A 27 30.83 6.23 24.78
C GLN A 27 29.49 6.50 24.08
N ASP A 28 29.48 7.41 23.10
CA ASP A 28 28.31 7.62 22.25
C ASP A 28 27.98 6.27 21.64
N ARG A 29 26.95 5.65 22.20
CA ARG A 29 26.44 4.37 21.72
C ARG A 29 25.53 4.66 20.53
N THR A 30 26.17 4.88 19.40
CA THR A 30 25.47 5.13 18.15
C THR A 30 25.69 3.98 17.19
N VAL A 31 24.65 3.65 16.43
CA VAL A 31 24.70 2.68 15.35
C VAL A 31 24.61 3.44 14.03
N VAL A 32 25.61 3.26 13.18
CA VAL A 32 25.64 3.84 11.83
C VAL A 32 25.20 2.79 10.83
N ALA A 33 24.31 3.17 9.92
CA ALA A 33 23.80 2.29 8.86
C ALA A 33 23.55 3.07 7.58
N SER A 34 23.71 2.39 6.46
CA SER A 34 23.24 2.87 5.15
C SER A 34 21.73 2.69 5.04
N ALA A 35 21.07 3.65 4.43
CA ALA A 35 19.63 3.61 4.23
C ALA A 35 19.25 4.14 2.84
N VAL A 36 18.05 3.75 2.39
CA VAL A 36 17.48 4.21 1.13
C VAL A 36 16.11 4.83 1.40
N VAL A 37 15.83 5.94 0.72
CA VAL A 37 14.54 6.62 0.75
C VAL A 37 13.51 5.78 0.01
N VAL A 38 12.40 5.46 0.68
CA VAL A 38 11.29 4.70 0.11
C VAL A 38 9.95 5.38 0.45
N PRO A 39 8.93 5.24 -0.41
CA PRO A 39 7.58 5.66 -0.06
C PRO A 39 7.02 4.81 1.08
N ALA A 40 6.23 5.43 1.97
CA ALA A 40 5.55 4.70 3.04
C ALA A 40 4.50 3.70 2.50
N GLN A 41 3.97 3.96 1.32
CA GLN A 41 3.00 3.08 0.66
C GLN A 41 3.30 2.96 -0.83
N ILE A 42 3.40 1.72 -1.31
CA ILE A 42 3.61 1.36 -2.70
C ILE A 42 2.55 0.34 -3.09
N SER A 43 1.91 0.53 -4.24
CA SER A 43 0.98 -0.43 -4.83
C SER A 43 1.40 -0.81 -6.23
N LYS A 44 1.65 -2.09 -6.43
CA LYS A 44 1.87 -2.67 -7.76
C LYS A 44 0.51 -3.06 -8.32
N MET A 45 0.12 -2.42 -9.41
CA MET A 45 -1.19 -2.59 -10.02
C MET A 45 -1.12 -3.63 -11.13
N ALA A 46 -2.09 -4.55 -11.13
CA ALA A 46 -2.18 -5.63 -12.10
C ALA A 46 -3.64 -5.94 -12.40
N PHE A 47 -3.92 -6.52 -13.58
CA PHE A 47 -5.25 -7.00 -13.93
C PHE A 47 -5.43 -8.47 -13.54
N LEU A 48 -6.68 -8.83 -13.24
CA LEU A 48 -7.08 -10.21 -12.94
C LEU A 48 -7.38 -11.03 -14.21
N SER A 49 -7.45 -10.39 -15.38
CA SER A 49 -7.71 -11.02 -16.68
C SER A 49 -6.67 -10.59 -17.71
N SER A 50 -6.45 -11.43 -18.71
CA SER A 50 -5.57 -11.13 -19.84
C SER A 50 -6.39 -10.51 -20.97
N ALA A 51 -5.96 -9.33 -21.48
CA ALA A 51 -6.57 -8.67 -22.62
C ALA A 51 -5.63 -7.60 -23.20
N PRO A 52 -5.88 -7.08 -24.42
CA PRO A 52 -5.15 -5.93 -24.93
C PRO A 52 -5.50 -4.65 -24.15
N VAL A 53 -4.50 -3.79 -23.97
CA VAL A 53 -4.69 -2.45 -23.39
C VAL A 53 -5.40 -1.55 -24.41
N LYS A 54 -6.56 -1.02 -24.05
CA LYS A 54 -7.32 -0.05 -24.87
C LYS A 54 -6.72 1.34 -24.73
N GLU A 55 -6.48 1.75 -23.50
CA GLU A 55 -6.05 3.11 -23.16
C GLU A 55 -5.25 3.14 -21.86
N VAL A 56 -4.24 4.01 -21.83
CA VAL A 56 -3.50 4.39 -20.62
C VAL A 56 -3.77 5.88 -20.39
N ALA A 57 -4.52 6.21 -19.34
CA ALA A 57 -5.05 7.55 -19.09
C ALA A 57 -4.07 8.48 -18.37
N VAL A 58 -2.95 7.96 -17.87
CA VAL A 58 -1.96 8.66 -17.03
C VAL A 58 -0.54 8.36 -17.47
N LYS A 59 0.40 9.20 -17.04
CA LYS A 59 1.85 9.07 -17.33
C LYS A 59 2.64 8.96 -16.04
N GLU A 60 3.90 8.53 -16.15
CA GLU A 60 4.83 8.57 -15.03
C GLU A 60 5.02 10.01 -14.52
N GLY A 61 4.96 10.17 -13.19
CA GLY A 61 5.02 11.45 -12.52
C GLY A 61 3.67 12.13 -12.26
N ASP A 62 2.58 11.66 -12.88
CA ASP A 62 1.24 12.24 -12.66
C ASP A 62 0.74 11.95 -11.25
N GLU A 63 0.10 12.95 -10.64
CA GLU A 63 -0.66 12.79 -9.41
C GLU A 63 -2.06 12.28 -9.74
N VAL A 64 -2.51 11.25 -9.04
CA VAL A 64 -3.81 10.62 -9.22
C VAL A 64 -4.61 10.60 -7.93
N THR A 65 -5.92 10.75 -8.04
CA THR A 65 -6.85 10.70 -6.92
C THR A 65 -7.53 9.33 -6.81
N SER A 66 -7.97 8.98 -5.62
CA SER A 66 -8.71 7.74 -5.37
C SER A 66 -9.91 7.59 -6.31
N GLY A 67 -10.04 6.42 -6.96
CA GLY A 67 -11.09 6.14 -7.94
C GLY A 67 -10.82 6.65 -9.36
N GLN A 68 -9.73 7.38 -9.60
CA GLN A 68 -9.36 7.84 -10.93
C GLN A 68 -8.96 6.65 -11.81
N THR A 69 -9.48 6.62 -13.06
CA THR A 69 -9.13 5.60 -14.05
C THR A 69 -7.67 5.76 -14.51
N LEU A 70 -6.94 4.66 -14.51
CA LEU A 70 -5.53 4.60 -14.87
C LEU A 70 -5.30 3.90 -16.21
N VAL A 71 -5.83 2.69 -16.35
CA VAL A 71 -5.69 1.85 -17.53
C VAL A 71 -7.02 1.15 -17.82
N VAL A 72 -7.38 1.05 -19.09
CA VAL A 72 -8.59 0.35 -19.55
C VAL A 72 -8.18 -0.76 -20.52
N LEU A 73 -8.72 -1.96 -20.32
CA LEU A 73 -8.56 -3.08 -21.24
C LEU A 73 -9.63 -3.06 -22.33
N SER A 74 -9.32 -3.64 -23.50
CA SER A 74 -10.25 -3.87 -24.58
C SER A 74 -10.88 -5.26 -24.41
N VAL A 75 -12.13 -5.29 -23.94
CA VAL A 75 -12.86 -6.54 -23.63
C VAL A 75 -14.30 -6.51 -24.17
N PRO A 76 -14.47 -6.45 -25.51
CA PRO A 76 -15.79 -6.31 -26.14
C PRO A 76 -16.74 -7.45 -25.76
N GLU A 77 -16.21 -8.65 -25.47
CA GLU A 77 -17.02 -9.79 -25.04
C GLU A 77 -17.74 -9.52 -23.69
N LEU A 78 -17.07 -8.84 -22.76
CA LEU A 78 -17.67 -8.48 -21.47
C LEU A 78 -18.70 -7.34 -21.64
N GLU A 79 -18.44 -6.39 -22.53
CA GLU A 79 -19.40 -5.33 -22.86
C GLU A 79 -20.70 -5.95 -23.43
N TYR A 80 -20.59 -6.90 -24.37
CA TYR A 80 -21.73 -7.63 -24.91
C TYR A 80 -22.42 -8.52 -23.88
N ALA A 81 -21.70 -9.11 -22.94
CA ALA A 81 -22.29 -9.90 -21.86
C ALA A 81 -23.18 -9.05 -20.95
N VAL A 82 -22.78 -7.81 -20.67
CA VAL A 82 -23.61 -6.85 -19.92
C VAL A 82 -24.90 -6.53 -20.70
N ILE A 83 -24.78 -6.18 -22.00
CA ILE A 83 -25.94 -5.87 -22.84
C ILE A 83 -26.91 -7.07 -22.93
N ALA A 84 -26.37 -8.29 -23.07
CA ALA A 84 -27.20 -9.51 -23.08
C ALA A 84 -27.93 -9.72 -21.74
N SER A 85 -27.25 -9.50 -20.61
CA SER A 85 -27.85 -9.62 -19.27
C SER A 85 -28.93 -8.55 -19.04
N GLU A 86 -28.75 -7.33 -19.52
CA GLU A 86 -29.76 -6.26 -19.49
C GLU A 86 -31.00 -6.67 -20.29
N ALA A 87 -30.83 -7.24 -21.47
CA ALA A 87 -31.96 -7.70 -22.29
C ALA A 87 -32.75 -8.84 -21.59
N VAL A 88 -32.06 -9.76 -20.90
CA VAL A 88 -32.68 -10.83 -20.10
C VAL A 88 -33.48 -10.24 -18.94
N LEU A 89 -32.91 -9.28 -18.22
CA LEU A 89 -33.58 -8.59 -17.13
C LEU A 89 -34.86 -7.88 -17.62
N HIS A 90 -34.74 -7.15 -18.72
CA HIS A 90 -35.89 -6.44 -19.32
C HIS A 90 -37.00 -7.40 -19.72
N SER A 91 -36.64 -8.56 -20.29
CA SER A 91 -37.59 -9.63 -20.65
C SER A 91 -38.27 -10.22 -19.40
N ALA A 92 -37.50 -10.50 -18.33
CA ALA A 92 -38.07 -11.02 -17.07
C ALA A 92 -39.03 -10.00 -16.43
N GLN A 93 -38.68 -8.71 -16.41
CA GLN A 93 -39.54 -7.63 -15.90
C GLN A 93 -40.85 -7.53 -16.69
N ALA A 94 -40.75 -7.56 -18.04
CA ALA A 94 -41.97 -7.54 -18.88
C ALA A 94 -42.84 -8.77 -18.64
N ASN A 95 -42.26 -9.96 -18.48
CA ASN A 95 -43.02 -11.16 -18.13
C ASN A 95 -43.71 -11.03 -16.76
N ALA A 96 -42.98 -10.57 -15.75
CA ALA A 96 -43.57 -10.35 -14.41
C ALA A 96 -44.74 -9.38 -14.44
N GLU A 97 -44.63 -8.29 -15.19
CA GLU A 97 -45.66 -7.34 -15.39
C GLU A 97 -46.89 -7.94 -16.09
N ILE A 98 -46.69 -8.69 -17.15
CA ILE A 98 -47.76 -9.42 -17.84
C ILE A 98 -48.48 -10.33 -16.86
N GLN A 99 -47.75 -11.10 -16.02
CA GLN A 99 -48.36 -12.02 -15.04
C GLN A 99 -49.18 -11.28 -13.95
N ARG A 100 -48.80 -10.04 -13.60
CA ARG A 100 -49.57 -9.21 -12.63
C ARG A 100 -50.96 -8.82 -13.15
N TYR A 101 -51.08 -8.53 -14.45
CA TYR A 101 -52.33 -8.07 -15.06
C TYR A 101 -53.08 -9.16 -15.80
N ARG A 102 -52.48 -10.33 -16.03
CA ARG A 102 -53.09 -11.45 -16.71
C ARG A 102 -54.30 -11.97 -15.92
N ARG A 103 -55.41 -12.25 -16.65
CA ARG A 103 -56.60 -12.88 -16.10
C ARG A 103 -56.69 -14.31 -16.65
N VAL A 104 -56.95 -15.28 -15.75
CA VAL A 104 -57.14 -16.68 -16.10
C VAL A 104 -58.62 -16.99 -16.11
N LYS A 105 -59.08 -17.62 -17.20
CA LYS A 105 -60.48 -18.03 -17.35
C LYS A 105 -60.69 -19.30 -16.50
N ASP A 106 -61.57 -19.22 -15.53
CA ASP A 106 -62.03 -20.34 -14.73
C ASP A 106 -63.54 -20.63 -14.97
N ARG A 107 -63.95 -21.89 -14.91
CA ARG A 107 -65.33 -22.30 -15.08
C ARG A 107 -65.83 -23.02 -13.83
N ARG A 108 -66.71 -22.36 -13.07
CA ARG A 108 -67.37 -22.91 -11.88
C ARG A 108 -68.86 -22.97 -12.09
N ASN A 109 -69.44 -24.14 -11.90
CA ASN A 109 -70.92 -24.37 -12.04
C ASN A 109 -71.51 -23.86 -13.37
N GLY A 110 -70.80 -24.09 -14.47
CA GLY A 110 -71.25 -23.71 -15.82
C GLY A 110 -71.07 -22.20 -16.15
N ARG A 111 -70.65 -21.40 -15.20
CA ARG A 111 -70.37 -19.96 -15.39
C ARG A 111 -68.87 -19.69 -15.56
N VAL A 112 -68.54 -18.72 -16.36
CA VAL A 112 -67.15 -18.31 -16.64
C VAL A 112 -66.78 -17.15 -15.72
N PHE A 113 -65.65 -17.29 -15.00
CA PHE A 113 -65.04 -16.27 -14.20
C PHE A 113 -63.66 -15.92 -14.76
N PHE A 114 -63.18 -14.70 -14.49
CA PHE A 114 -61.83 -14.25 -14.83
C PHE A 114 -61.09 -13.94 -13.52
N ASP A 115 -60.34 -14.90 -13.04
CA ASP A 115 -59.55 -14.75 -11.81
C ASP A 115 -58.16 -14.21 -12.10
N VAL A 116 -57.52 -13.64 -11.08
CA VAL A 116 -56.07 -13.27 -11.16
C VAL A 116 -55.24 -14.54 -11.23
N VAL A 117 -54.07 -14.41 -11.84
CA VAL A 117 -53.08 -15.48 -11.89
C VAL A 117 -52.75 -15.98 -10.47
N PRO A 118 -52.61 -17.30 -10.22
CA PRO A 118 -52.22 -17.82 -8.93
C PRO A 118 -50.98 -17.16 -8.35
N PRO A 119 -50.92 -16.98 -7.00
CA PRO A 119 -49.79 -16.33 -6.34
C PRO A 119 -48.42 -16.97 -6.70
N GLU A 120 -48.37 -18.32 -6.84
CA GLU A 120 -47.19 -19.06 -7.16
C GLU A 120 -46.57 -18.68 -8.53
N VAL A 121 -47.43 -18.42 -9.52
CA VAL A 121 -47.00 -18.01 -10.87
C VAL A 121 -46.39 -16.58 -10.82
N ARG A 122 -46.99 -15.67 -10.04
CA ARG A 122 -46.46 -14.35 -9.84
C ARG A 122 -45.14 -14.36 -9.08
N GLN A 123 -45.08 -15.14 -7.98
CA GLN A 123 -43.84 -15.32 -7.22
C GLN A 123 -42.70 -15.89 -8.06
N LYS A 124 -43.01 -16.86 -8.96
CA LYS A 124 -42.05 -17.38 -9.91
C LYS A 124 -41.52 -16.30 -10.86
N ALA A 125 -42.42 -15.51 -11.43
CA ALA A 125 -42.01 -14.44 -12.34
C ALA A 125 -41.21 -13.33 -11.63
N ASP A 126 -41.57 -13.00 -10.38
CA ASP A 126 -40.77 -12.06 -9.56
C ASP A 126 -39.40 -12.64 -9.20
N ALA A 127 -39.29 -13.94 -8.93
CA ALA A 127 -38.02 -14.62 -8.68
C ALA A 127 -37.12 -14.64 -9.95
N GLU A 128 -37.72 -14.76 -11.15
CA GLU A 128 -36.99 -14.68 -12.42
C GLU A 128 -36.38 -13.27 -12.61
N VAL A 129 -37.08 -12.20 -12.20
CA VAL A 129 -36.54 -10.83 -12.22
C VAL A 129 -35.34 -10.70 -11.29
N VAL A 130 -35.45 -11.21 -10.05
CA VAL A 130 -34.35 -11.17 -9.08
C VAL A 130 -33.13 -11.94 -9.59
N SER A 131 -33.35 -13.10 -10.21
CA SER A 131 -32.26 -13.89 -10.80
C SER A 131 -31.59 -13.17 -11.98
N ALA A 132 -32.36 -12.54 -12.85
CA ALA A 132 -31.83 -11.77 -13.99
C ALA A 132 -31.09 -10.51 -13.52
N GLN A 133 -31.59 -9.84 -12.47
CA GLN A 133 -30.89 -8.70 -11.85
C GLN A 133 -29.52 -9.12 -11.30
N ALA A 134 -29.46 -10.23 -10.56
CA ALA A 134 -28.19 -10.76 -10.05
C ALA A 134 -27.23 -11.13 -11.17
N ALA A 135 -27.71 -11.70 -12.28
CA ALA A 135 -26.88 -12.00 -13.45
C ALA A 135 -26.28 -10.73 -14.08
N LEU A 136 -27.08 -9.66 -14.20
CA LEU A 136 -26.61 -8.35 -14.69
C LEU A 136 -25.54 -7.76 -13.77
N GLU A 137 -25.74 -7.79 -12.46
CA GLU A 137 -24.79 -7.28 -11.47
C GLU A 137 -23.45 -8.03 -11.56
N ILE A 138 -23.49 -9.35 -11.75
CA ILE A 138 -22.28 -10.17 -11.95
C ILE A 138 -21.57 -9.75 -13.24
N ALA A 139 -22.29 -9.59 -14.38
CA ALA A 139 -21.70 -9.20 -15.64
C ALA A 139 -21.05 -7.80 -15.55
N GLN A 140 -21.68 -6.85 -14.87
CA GLN A 140 -21.16 -5.51 -14.64
C GLN A 140 -19.92 -5.54 -13.72
N ALA A 141 -19.92 -6.36 -12.65
CA ALA A 141 -18.78 -6.52 -11.76
C ALA A 141 -17.56 -7.12 -12.48
N VAL A 142 -17.79 -8.08 -13.39
CA VAL A 142 -16.72 -8.65 -14.22
C VAL A 142 -16.18 -7.62 -15.22
N LEU A 143 -17.04 -6.85 -15.88
CA LEU A 143 -16.62 -5.76 -16.77
C LEU A 143 -15.84 -4.69 -16.02
N ALA A 144 -16.23 -4.34 -14.79
CA ALA A 144 -15.53 -3.36 -13.97
C ALA A 144 -14.07 -3.76 -13.68
N GLN A 145 -13.74 -5.07 -13.67
CA GLN A 145 -12.37 -5.54 -13.50
C GLN A 145 -11.46 -5.25 -14.70
N SER A 146 -12.00 -4.84 -15.84
CA SER A 146 -11.24 -4.39 -17.00
C SER A 146 -10.75 -2.95 -16.92
N VAL A 147 -11.19 -2.22 -15.89
CA VAL A 147 -10.77 -0.84 -15.62
C VAL A 147 -9.93 -0.81 -14.36
N LEU A 148 -8.69 -0.39 -14.48
CA LEU A 148 -7.79 -0.21 -13.35
C LEU A 148 -7.96 1.19 -12.79
N VAL A 149 -8.30 1.31 -11.52
CA VAL A 149 -8.50 2.59 -10.83
C VAL A 149 -7.51 2.76 -9.68
N ALA A 150 -7.18 4.00 -9.34
CA ALA A 150 -6.31 4.31 -8.21
C ALA A 150 -7.02 3.97 -6.89
N PRO A 151 -6.42 3.16 -6.00
CA PRO A 151 -7.03 2.78 -4.74
C PRO A 151 -6.96 3.89 -3.67
N TYR A 152 -6.08 4.85 -3.85
CA TYR A 152 -5.86 6.01 -2.97
C TYR A 152 -5.13 7.13 -3.74
N ASP A 153 -5.05 8.32 -3.17
CA ASP A 153 -4.30 9.44 -3.74
C ASP A 153 -2.81 9.13 -3.74
N ALA A 154 -2.18 9.16 -4.89
CA ALA A 154 -0.80 8.72 -5.10
C ALA A 154 -0.16 9.42 -6.31
N THR A 155 1.12 9.19 -6.51
CA THR A 155 1.85 9.54 -7.73
C THR A 155 2.15 8.27 -8.52
N VAL A 156 2.04 8.33 -9.84
CA VAL A 156 2.41 7.24 -10.75
C VAL A 156 3.93 7.13 -10.80
N ALA A 157 4.49 6.09 -10.19
CA ALA A 157 5.93 5.88 -10.14
C ALA A 157 6.50 5.18 -11.39
N SER A 158 5.73 4.28 -12.01
CA SER A 158 6.09 3.65 -13.28
C SER A 158 4.86 3.20 -14.06
N VAL A 159 4.96 3.23 -15.39
CA VAL A 159 3.98 2.67 -16.31
C VAL A 159 4.69 1.64 -17.21
N ASN A 160 4.29 0.38 -17.11
CA ASN A 160 4.99 -0.74 -17.74
C ASN A 160 4.24 -1.29 -18.96
N VAL A 161 3.24 -0.58 -19.48
CA VAL A 161 2.42 -1.01 -20.62
C VAL A 161 2.09 0.17 -21.53
N VAL A 162 1.81 -0.14 -22.79
CA VAL A 162 1.39 0.85 -23.81
C VAL A 162 0.05 0.44 -24.43
N PRO A 163 -0.74 1.39 -24.96
CA PRO A 163 -1.96 1.07 -25.70
C PRO A 163 -1.70 0.09 -26.84
N GLY A 164 -2.55 -0.94 -26.98
CA GLY A 164 -2.42 -2.02 -27.97
C GLY A 164 -1.57 -3.21 -27.49
N GLU A 165 -0.83 -3.10 -26.41
CA GLU A 165 -0.09 -4.22 -25.82
C GLU A 165 -1.05 -5.20 -25.13
N SER A 166 -0.77 -6.51 -25.21
CA SER A 166 -1.53 -7.54 -24.52
C SER A 166 -0.93 -7.81 -23.14
N VAL A 167 -1.70 -7.61 -22.10
CA VAL A 167 -1.30 -7.90 -20.71
C VAL A 167 -1.72 -9.30 -20.29
N GLN A 168 -0.91 -9.90 -19.42
CA GLN A 168 -1.21 -11.19 -18.80
C GLN A 168 -1.86 -11.00 -17.43
N GLN A 169 -2.58 -12.02 -16.97
CA GLN A 169 -3.11 -12.06 -15.63
C GLN A 169 -1.98 -11.87 -14.60
N ASN A 170 -2.19 -10.99 -13.60
CA ASN A 170 -1.23 -10.64 -12.55
C ASN A 170 0.09 -10.00 -13.04
N GLN A 171 0.18 -9.62 -14.31
CA GLN A 171 1.29 -8.80 -14.79
C GLN A 171 1.18 -7.40 -14.18
N VAL A 172 2.28 -6.92 -13.57
CA VAL A 172 2.33 -5.55 -13.04
C VAL A 172 2.38 -4.55 -14.20
N VAL A 173 1.32 -3.79 -14.37
CA VAL A 173 1.17 -2.79 -15.44
C VAL A 173 1.56 -1.38 -15.00
N MET A 174 1.49 -1.12 -13.69
CA MET A 174 1.77 0.21 -13.13
C MET A 174 2.17 0.10 -11.66
N THR A 175 2.99 1.03 -11.20
CA THR A 175 3.32 1.19 -9.79
C THR A 175 2.87 2.56 -9.31
N LEU A 176 2.10 2.60 -8.23
CA LEU A 176 1.69 3.81 -7.54
C LEU A 176 2.46 3.94 -6.23
N ALA A 177 2.82 5.16 -5.85
CA ALA A 177 3.53 5.43 -4.61
C ALA A 177 3.06 6.75 -3.96
N LYS A 178 3.03 6.78 -2.62
CA LYS A 178 2.80 8.03 -1.86
C LYS A 178 4.13 8.77 -1.69
N LEU A 179 4.46 9.67 -2.61
CA LEU A 179 5.71 10.45 -2.54
C LEU A 179 5.66 11.61 -1.55
N ASN A 180 4.47 11.99 -1.11
CA ASN A 180 4.27 12.99 -0.05
C ASN A 180 4.54 12.45 1.37
N ASN A 181 4.79 11.16 1.51
CA ASN A 181 5.16 10.51 2.77
C ASN A 181 6.29 9.50 2.50
N LEU A 182 7.52 10.01 2.51
CA LEU A 182 8.73 9.22 2.35
C LEU A 182 9.29 8.82 3.71
N GLN A 183 9.98 7.71 3.74
CA GLN A 183 10.66 7.16 4.92
C GLN A 183 12.00 6.58 4.50
N LEU A 184 12.86 6.26 5.46
CA LEU A 184 14.10 5.57 5.22
C LEU A 184 13.99 4.10 5.63
N GLU A 185 14.56 3.23 4.83
CA GLU A 185 14.78 1.83 5.17
C GLU A 185 16.28 1.53 5.17
N THR A 186 16.79 1.00 6.30
CA THR A 186 18.20 0.59 6.40
C THR A 186 18.46 -0.66 5.58
N THR A 187 19.67 -0.78 5.04
CA THR A 187 20.03 -1.86 4.11
C THR A 187 21.12 -2.80 4.64
N ASP A 188 21.86 -2.39 5.67
CA ASP A 188 23.10 -3.07 6.11
C ASP A 188 23.20 -3.28 7.64
N LEU A 189 22.10 -3.13 8.40
CA LEU A 189 22.12 -3.34 9.83
C LEU A 189 22.34 -4.79 10.22
N SER A 190 23.44 -5.02 10.96
CA SER A 190 23.79 -6.35 11.44
C SER A 190 22.91 -6.82 12.61
N GLU A 191 22.94 -8.14 12.89
CA GLU A 191 22.25 -8.73 14.06
C GLU A 191 22.73 -8.14 15.40
N ARG A 192 23.99 -7.72 15.49
CA ARG A 192 24.54 -7.12 16.70
C ARG A 192 24.05 -5.71 16.94
N ASP A 193 23.82 -4.98 15.85
CA ASP A 193 23.41 -3.57 15.89
C ASP A 193 21.91 -3.42 16.10
N ILE A 194 21.12 -4.30 15.48
CA ILE A 194 19.66 -4.28 15.68
C ILE A 194 19.24 -4.52 17.14
N ALA A 195 20.03 -5.29 17.89
CA ALA A 195 19.77 -5.58 19.32
C ALA A 195 19.82 -4.32 20.20
N LYS A 196 20.47 -3.27 19.75
CA LYS A 196 20.63 -2.00 20.46
C LYS A 196 19.57 -0.98 20.12
N ILE A 197 18.89 -1.12 18.97
CA ILE A 197 17.91 -0.17 18.45
C ILE A 197 16.53 -0.48 19.01
N ARG A 198 15.79 0.57 19.34
CA ARG A 198 14.42 0.49 19.86
C ARG A 198 13.46 1.34 19.03
N LEU A 199 12.19 1.01 19.12
CA LEU A 199 11.14 1.88 18.56
C LEU A 199 11.16 3.22 19.27
N GLY A 200 11.17 4.31 18.50
CA GLY A 200 11.24 5.68 19.01
C GLY A 200 12.65 6.20 19.21
N SER A 201 13.72 5.39 19.00
CA SER A 201 15.10 5.89 19.03
C SER A 201 15.27 7.06 18.08
N PRO A 202 15.92 8.16 18.50
CA PRO A 202 16.24 9.28 17.63
C PRO A 202 17.31 8.86 16.61
N ALA A 203 17.22 9.42 15.42
CA ALA A 203 18.14 9.15 14.34
C ALA A 203 18.56 10.46 13.66
N ASN A 204 19.86 10.62 13.45
CA ASN A 204 20.42 11.67 12.62
C ASN A 204 20.64 11.11 11.21
N ILE A 205 20.09 11.77 10.21
CA ILE A 205 20.04 11.33 8.83
C ILE A 205 20.88 12.29 8.00
N PHE A 206 21.90 11.79 7.32
CA PHE A 206 22.68 12.52 6.36
C PHE A 206 22.30 12.09 4.95
N ILE A 207 21.71 12.98 4.16
CA ILE A 207 21.35 12.72 2.77
C ILE A 207 22.50 13.13 1.87
N GLU A 208 23.15 12.17 1.23
CA GLU A 208 24.32 12.41 0.39
C GLU A 208 24.03 13.37 -0.78
N ALA A 209 22.86 13.22 -1.42
CA ALA A 209 22.50 13.99 -2.62
C ALA A 209 22.32 15.50 -2.35
N SER A 210 21.78 15.88 -1.18
CA SER A 210 21.55 17.28 -0.79
C SER A 210 22.59 17.84 0.17
N ASN A 211 23.48 16.97 0.72
CA ASN A 211 24.43 17.29 1.78
C ASN A 211 23.75 17.94 3.00
N GLU A 212 22.57 17.44 3.37
CA GLU A 212 21.75 17.93 4.48
C GLU A 212 21.72 16.93 5.62
N ASN A 213 21.76 17.46 6.86
CA ASN A 213 21.52 16.68 8.06
C ASN A 213 20.09 16.93 8.55
N ILE A 214 19.33 15.86 8.75
CA ILE A 214 17.94 15.89 9.15
C ILE A 214 17.75 14.95 10.34
N THR A 215 16.79 15.25 11.19
CA THR A 215 16.41 14.39 12.30
C THR A 215 15.21 13.51 11.94
N GLY A 216 15.16 12.36 12.55
CA GLY A 216 14.08 11.43 12.41
C GLY A 216 13.97 10.47 13.59
N LYS A 217 13.03 9.55 13.50
CA LYS A 217 12.78 8.55 14.54
C LYS A 217 12.54 7.18 13.96
N VAL A 218 13.01 6.16 14.66
CA VAL A 218 12.72 4.77 14.35
C VAL A 218 11.22 4.49 14.58
N ILE A 219 10.49 4.17 13.50
CA ILE A 219 9.06 3.86 13.53
C ILE A 219 8.77 2.36 13.37
N GLY A 220 9.74 1.59 12.88
CA GLY A 220 9.55 0.16 12.66
C GLY A 220 10.86 -0.61 12.65
N ILE A 221 10.83 -1.82 13.16
CA ILE A 221 11.92 -2.79 13.12
C ILE A 221 11.34 -4.06 12.52
N SER A 222 11.90 -4.51 11.37
CA SER A 222 11.43 -5.73 10.73
C SER A 222 11.75 -6.95 11.61
N PRO A 223 10.77 -7.81 11.93
CA PRO A 223 11.02 -9.03 12.68
C PRO A 223 11.72 -10.12 11.85
N ARG A 224 11.88 -9.89 10.54
CA ARG A 224 12.50 -10.81 9.60
C ARG A 224 13.80 -10.22 9.05
N ALA A 225 14.86 -11.00 9.15
CA ALA A 225 16.11 -10.70 8.48
C ALA A 225 16.05 -11.00 6.97
N ASN A 226 16.83 -10.27 6.21
CA ASN A 226 17.10 -10.53 4.80
C ASN A 226 18.57 -10.96 4.67
N THR A 227 18.93 -11.65 3.58
CA THR A 227 20.31 -11.97 3.26
C THR A 227 20.74 -11.12 2.07
N VAL A 228 21.78 -10.31 2.25
CA VAL A 228 22.35 -9.45 1.22
C VAL A 228 23.85 -9.75 1.14
N GLY A 229 24.32 -10.19 -0.02
CA GLY A 229 25.74 -10.52 -0.22
C GLY A 229 26.29 -11.69 0.64
N GLY A 230 25.42 -12.47 1.29
CA GLY A 230 25.79 -13.54 2.24
C GLY A 230 25.66 -13.14 3.71
N ASP A 231 25.52 -11.86 4.01
CA ASP A 231 25.33 -11.33 5.36
C ASP A 231 23.85 -11.25 5.75
N VAL A 232 23.59 -11.50 7.03
CA VAL A 232 22.24 -11.36 7.61
C VAL A 232 22.03 -9.91 8.02
N VAL A 233 21.09 -9.24 7.38
CA VAL A 233 20.76 -7.83 7.61
C VAL A 233 19.31 -7.67 8.05
N PHE A 234 19.09 -6.74 8.97
CA PHE A 234 17.76 -6.36 9.44
C PHE A 234 17.36 -4.99 8.88
N LYS A 235 16.08 -4.84 8.62
CA LYS A 235 15.52 -3.59 8.12
C LYS A 235 14.92 -2.80 9.28
N VAL A 236 15.34 -1.55 9.41
CA VAL A 236 14.76 -0.55 10.31
C VAL A 236 14.13 0.54 9.45
N THR A 237 12.92 0.92 9.79
CA THR A 237 12.19 2.00 9.13
C THR A 237 12.25 3.24 9.99
N ILE A 238 12.65 4.36 9.39
CA ILE A 238 12.84 5.64 10.06
C ILE A 238 11.97 6.69 9.37
N ALA A 239 11.17 7.40 10.16
CA ALA A 239 10.40 8.54 9.67
C ALA A 239 11.21 9.82 9.86
N PHE A 240 11.10 10.74 8.90
CA PHE A 240 11.62 12.09 9.02
C PHE A 240 10.77 12.91 10.00
N ASP A 241 11.37 13.71 10.87
CA ASP A 241 10.63 14.69 11.66
C ASP A 241 10.08 15.80 10.74
N LYS A 242 10.85 16.16 9.69
CA LYS A 242 10.43 17.05 8.62
C LYS A 242 11.00 16.52 7.30
N GLN A 243 10.12 16.19 6.35
CA GLN A 243 10.53 15.72 5.03
C GLN A 243 11.14 16.88 4.23
N PRO A 244 12.33 16.72 3.63
CA PRO A 244 12.92 17.69 2.69
C PRO A 244 12.09 17.85 1.42
N GLU A 245 12.11 19.04 0.82
CA GLU A 245 11.30 19.35 -0.37
C GLU A 245 11.74 18.60 -1.63
N ASN A 246 13.03 18.29 -1.77
CA ASN A 246 13.61 17.67 -2.98
C ASN A 246 13.99 16.19 -2.78
N LEU A 247 13.36 15.53 -1.83
CA LEU A 247 13.65 14.13 -1.54
C LEU A 247 12.96 13.21 -2.56
N LEU A 248 13.75 12.37 -3.23
CA LEU A 248 13.25 11.43 -4.23
C LEU A 248 13.37 9.98 -3.73
N TRP A 249 12.47 9.13 -4.17
CA TRP A 249 12.56 7.70 -3.97
C TRP A 249 13.84 7.13 -4.57
N GLY A 250 14.55 6.31 -3.81
CA GLY A 250 15.82 5.70 -4.22
C GLY A 250 17.07 6.49 -3.84
N MET A 251 16.95 7.69 -3.28
CA MET A 251 18.11 8.41 -2.74
C MET A 251 18.72 7.64 -1.57
N THR A 252 20.06 7.68 -1.46
CA THR A 252 20.82 7.07 -0.37
C THR A 252 21.04 8.06 0.76
N ALA A 253 21.08 7.55 1.96
CA ALA A 253 21.39 8.30 3.17
C ALA A 253 22.23 7.46 4.12
N GLU A 254 23.06 8.11 4.93
CA GLU A 254 23.68 7.55 6.11
C GLU A 254 22.88 7.91 7.34
N VAL A 255 22.58 6.93 8.17
CA VAL A 255 21.76 7.13 9.38
C VAL A 255 22.56 6.75 10.61
N THR A 256 22.63 7.68 11.57
CA THR A 256 23.21 7.46 12.90
C THR A 256 22.08 7.36 13.90
N ILE A 257 21.84 6.17 14.46
CA ILE A 257 20.75 5.89 15.42
C ILE A 257 21.34 5.86 16.83
N GLU A 258 20.71 6.55 17.77
CA GLU A 258 21.08 6.54 19.17
C GLU A 258 20.47 5.31 19.88
N GLU A 259 21.29 4.63 20.76
CA GLU A 259 20.88 3.44 21.52
C GLU A 259 19.87 3.74 22.64
#